data_0e62951e526f2c6055821744dc1ce975
#
_entry.id   0e62951e526f2c6055821744dc1ce975
#
_cell.length_a   1.000
_cell.length_b   1.000
_cell.length_c   1.000
_cell.angle_alpha   90.00
_cell.angle_beta   90.00
_cell.angle_gamma   90.00
#
_symmetry.space_group_name_H-M   'P 1'
#
loop_
_entity.id
_entity.type
_entity.pdbx_description
1 polymer ?
#
loop_
_entity_poly.entity_id
_entity_poly.type
_entity_poly.pdbx_seq_one_letter_code
_entity_poly.pdbx_strand_id
1 'polypeptide(L)'
;MIIRNIHNLQPWLPQELRQAIEHIKAHVTAETPKGKHDIEGNRLFYLISEDMTEPYEARRAEYHARYLDIQIVLKGQEGMTFSTQPAGTPDTDWLADKDIAFLPEGVDEKTVILNEGDFVVFYPGEVHKPLCAVGAPARVRKAVVKMLMA
;
A
#
# COMPACT_ATOMS: atom_id res chain seq x y z
N MET A 1 -6.86 1.91 -9.26
CA MET A 1 -6.73 2.28 -7.82
C MET A 1 -8.10 2.41 -7.18
N ILE A 2 -8.21 1.97 -5.94
CA ILE A 2 -9.47 2.03 -5.16
C ILE A 2 -9.13 2.60 -3.79
N ILE A 3 -9.93 3.53 -3.27
CA ILE A 3 -9.78 4.08 -1.92
C ILE A 3 -11.11 3.94 -1.20
N ARG A 4 -11.13 3.22 -0.07
CA ARG A 4 -12.32 2.99 0.76
C ARG A 4 -11.90 2.75 2.21
N ASN A 5 -12.86 2.45 3.06
CA ASN A 5 -12.62 2.12 4.47
C ASN A 5 -13.03 0.66 4.74
N ILE A 6 -12.25 -0.04 5.56
CA ILE A 6 -12.49 -1.47 5.85
C ILE A 6 -13.84 -1.72 6.56
N HIS A 7 -14.40 -0.72 7.21
CA HIS A 7 -15.71 -0.81 7.89
C HIS A 7 -16.88 -0.50 6.96
N ASN A 8 -16.60 -0.17 5.70
CA ASN A 8 -17.61 0.15 4.69
C ASN A 8 -17.22 -0.49 3.35
N LEU A 9 -17.12 -1.82 3.34
CA LEU A 9 -16.79 -2.57 2.14
C LEU A 9 -18.00 -2.64 1.22
N GLN A 10 -17.83 -2.14 0.01
CA GLN A 10 -18.90 -2.10 -0.98
C GLN A 10 -19.07 -3.47 -1.64
N PRO A 11 -20.32 -3.89 -1.95
CA PRO A 11 -20.57 -5.20 -2.57
C PRO A 11 -19.99 -5.33 -3.99
N TRP A 12 -19.74 -4.20 -4.67
CA TRP A 12 -19.12 -4.19 -6.00
C TRP A 12 -17.60 -4.33 -5.97
N LEU A 13 -16.97 -4.27 -4.79
CA LEU A 13 -15.54 -4.50 -4.66
C LEU A 13 -15.21 -5.94 -5.12
N PRO A 14 -14.16 -6.15 -5.94
CA PRO A 14 -13.77 -7.48 -6.37
C PRO A 14 -13.69 -8.46 -5.20
N GLN A 15 -14.26 -9.64 -5.38
CA GLN A 15 -14.42 -10.62 -4.31
C GLN A 15 -13.10 -10.99 -3.63
N GLU A 16 -12.04 -11.20 -4.41
CA GLU A 16 -10.73 -11.54 -3.84
C GLU A 16 -10.17 -10.44 -2.94
N LEU A 17 -10.33 -9.18 -3.34
CA LEU A 17 -9.89 -8.04 -2.52
C LEU A 17 -10.71 -7.96 -1.23
N ARG A 18 -12.01 -8.13 -1.34
CA ARG A 18 -12.89 -8.10 -0.17
C ARG A 18 -12.54 -9.22 0.81
N GLN A 19 -12.30 -10.43 0.31
CA GLN A 19 -11.91 -11.57 1.15
C GLN A 19 -10.58 -11.33 1.86
N ALA A 20 -9.60 -10.75 1.18
CA ALA A 20 -8.32 -10.42 1.79
C ALA A 20 -8.47 -9.38 2.90
N ILE A 21 -9.28 -8.33 2.67
CA ILE A 21 -9.54 -7.30 3.68
C ILE A 21 -10.30 -7.90 4.88
N GLU A 22 -11.29 -8.75 4.64
CA GLU A 22 -12.02 -9.45 5.70
C GLU A 22 -11.09 -10.33 6.53
N HIS A 23 -10.10 -10.97 5.90
CA HIS A 23 -9.09 -11.75 6.60
C HIS A 23 -8.29 -10.85 7.58
N ILE A 24 -7.85 -9.68 7.13
CA ILE A 24 -7.15 -8.73 7.99
C ILE A 24 -8.03 -8.31 9.16
N LYS A 25 -9.29 -7.98 8.90
CA LYS A 25 -10.23 -7.59 9.96
C LYS A 25 -10.41 -8.68 11.02
N ALA A 26 -10.43 -9.93 10.59
CA ALA A 26 -10.66 -11.08 11.48
C ALA A 26 -9.43 -11.50 12.28
N HIS A 27 -8.21 -11.30 11.76
CA HIS A 27 -7.00 -11.90 12.30
C HIS A 27 -5.97 -10.92 12.83
N VAL A 28 -5.97 -9.66 12.37
CA VAL A 28 -4.97 -8.68 12.77
C VAL A 28 -5.46 -7.89 13.98
N THR A 29 -4.61 -7.82 15.01
CA THR A 29 -4.84 -7.04 16.22
C THR A 29 -3.64 -6.14 16.50
N ALA A 30 -3.72 -5.36 17.59
CA ALA A 30 -2.58 -4.53 18.02
C ALA A 30 -1.36 -5.38 18.40
N GLU A 31 -1.55 -6.65 18.77
CA GLU A 31 -0.48 -7.57 19.17
C GLU A 31 0.06 -8.41 18.02
N THR A 32 -0.51 -8.33 16.83
CA THR A 32 0.01 -9.05 15.67
C THR A 32 1.44 -8.61 15.38
N PRO A 33 2.42 -9.56 15.34
CA PRO A 33 3.82 -9.20 15.13
C PRO A 33 4.06 -8.53 13.80
N LYS A 34 5.04 -7.63 13.76
CA LYS A 34 5.57 -7.07 12.51
C LYS A 34 6.18 -8.18 11.66
N GLY A 35 6.18 -7.98 10.35
CA GLY A 35 6.74 -8.92 9.40
C GLY A 35 5.69 -9.57 8.51
N LYS A 36 6.11 -10.64 7.83
CA LYS A 36 5.29 -11.33 6.83
C LYS A 36 4.39 -12.37 7.48
N HIS A 37 3.13 -12.39 7.05
CA HIS A 37 2.12 -13.36 7.47
C HIS A 37 1.48 -13.98 6.22
N ASP A 38 1.49 -15.31 6.12
CA ASP A 38 0.93 -15.99 4.96
C ASP A 38 -0.59 -16.13 5.08
N ILE A 39 -1.28 -15.96 3.94
CA ILE A 39 -2.67 -16.38 3.76
C ILE A 39 -2.69 -17.57 2.80
N GLU A 40 -2.05 -17.44 1.65
CA GLU A 40 -1.90 -18.51 0.65
C GLU A 40 -0.47 -18.50 0.07
N GLY A 41 0.52 -18.69 0.94
CA GLY A 41 1.93 -18.69 0.55
C GLY A 41 2.35 -17.42 -0.18
N ASN A 42 3.03 -17.58 -1.32
CA ASN A 42 3.49 -16.43 -2.10
C ASN A 42 2.41 -15.82 -3.01
N ARG A 43 1.25 -16.48 -3.16
CA ARG A 43 0.15 -15.94 -3.95
C ARG A 43 -0.57 -14.82 -3.21
N LEU A 44 -0.71 -14.95 -1.90
CA LEU A 44 -1.43 -14.00 -1.06
C LEU A 44 -0.84 -14.00 0.34
N PHE A 45 -0.31 -12.87 0.76
CA PHE A 45 0.25 -12.68 2.09
C PHE A 45 0.10 -11.21 2.50
N TYR A 46 0.42 -10.89 3.74
CA TYR A 46 0.44 -9.49 4.18
C TYR A 46 1.64 -9.21 5.06
N LEU A 47 2.02 -7.95 5.08
CA LEU A 47 3.10 -7.43 5.89
C LEU A 47 2.52 -6.48 6.92
N ILE A 48 2.92 -6.65 8.19
CA ILE A 48 2.62 -5.68 9.24
C ILE A 48 3.87 -4.85 9.45
N SER A 49 3.74 -3.54 9.40
CA SER A 49 4.84 -2.61 9.62
C SER A 49 4.45 -1.48 10.56
N GLU A 50 5.45 -0.92 11.22
CA GLU A 50 5.37 0.30 11.99
C GLU A 50 6.54 1.18 11.59
N ASP A 51 6.24 2.30 10.93
CA ASP A 51 7.24 3.19 10.37
C ASP A 51 6.92 4.64 10.70
N MET A 52 7.94 5.48 10.64
CA MET A 52 7.76 6.93 10.69
C MET A 52 7.43 7.44 9.30
N THR A 53 6.40 8.25 9.19
CA THR A 53 6.18 9.02 7.97
C THR A 53 7.27 10.05 7.81
N GLU A 54 7.54 10.45 6.58
CA GLU A 54 8.58 11.40 6.24
C GLU A 54 8.02 12.53 5.38
N PRO A 55 8.69 13.69 5.35
CA PRO A 55 8.29 14.74 4.41
C PRO A 55 8.18 14.18 2.99
N TYR A 56 7.23 14.68 2.24
CA TYR A 56 6.95 14.28 0.86
C TYR A 56 8.23 14.20 0.01
N GLU A 57 9.10 15.20 0.14
CA GLU A 57 10.32 15.32 -0.66
C GLU A 57 11.36 14.25 -0.32
N ALA A 58 11.27 13.65 0.85
CA ALA A 58 12.17 12.58 1.29
C ALA A 58 11.73 11.19 0.81
N ARG A 59 10.49 11.07 0.30
CA ARG A 59 9.95 9.81 -0.16
C ARG A 59 10.13 9.66 -1.67
N ARG A 60 10.18 8.41 -2.12
CA ARG A 60 10.32 8.07 -3.54
C ARG A 60 9.03 7.44 -4.05
N ALA A 61 8.67 7.77 -5.29
CA ALA A 61 7.59 7.09 -5.98
C ALA A 61 8.06 5.72 -6.44
N GLU A 62 7.16 4.74 -6.35
CA GLU A 62 7.45 3.35 -6.67
C GLU A 62 6.29 2.72 -7.44
N TYR A 63 6.55 1.58 -8.08
CA TYR A 63 5.51 0.69 -8.62
C TYR A 63 5.98 -0.77 -8.58
N HIS A 64 5.00 -1.66 -8.71
CA HIS A 64 5.23 -3.10 -8.72
C HIS A 64 4.75 -3.68 -10.05
N ALA A 65 5.33 -4.79 -10.49
CA ALA A 65 4.98 -5.39 -11.79
C ALA A 65 4.09 -6.61 -11.64
N ARG A 66 4.20 -7.36 -10.53
CA ARG A 66 3.53 -8.65 -10.35
C ARG A 66 2.43 -8.63 -9.30
N TYR A 67 2.65 -7.92 -8.19
CA TYR A 67 1.73 -7.92 -7.07
C TYR A 67 0.87 -6.67 -7.05
N LEU A 68 -0.39 -6.88 -6.71
CA LEU A 68 -1.31 -5.84 -6.29
C LEU A 68 -1.08 -5.57 -4.80
N ASP A 69 -1.11 -4.31 -4.40
CA ASP A 69 -1.04 -3.89 -3.00
C ASP A 69 -2.43 -3.50 -2.50
N ILE A 70 -2.80 -3.98 -1.31
CA ILE A 70 -3.87 -3.37 -0.51
C ILE A 70 -3.19 -2.82 0.73
N GLN A 71 -3.11 -1.51 0.86
CA GLN A 71 -2.45 -0.84 1.98
C GLN A 71 -3.52 -0.30 2.94
N ILE A 72 -3.50 -0.78 4.18
CA ILE A 72 -4.51 -0.49 5.20
C ILE A 72 -3.83 0.23 6.36
N VAL A 73 -4.32 1.40 6.75
CA VAL A 73 -3.84 2.09 7.94
C VAL A 73 -4.53 1.47 9.15
N LEU A 74 -3.75 0.86 10.03
CA LEU A 74 -4.23 0.23 11.25
C LEU A 74 -4.24 1.21 12.41
N LYS A 75 -3.23 2.08 12.49
CA LYS A 75 -3.12 3.11 13.53
C LYS A 75 -2.31 4.28 13.02
N GLY A 76 -2.73 5.49 13.34
CA GLY A 76 -2.09 6.72 12.91
C GLY A 76 -2.70 7.28 11.64
N GLN A 77 -1.91 8.06 10.92
CA GLN A 77 -2.34 8.73 9.72
C GLN A 77 -1.20 8.73 8.71
N GLU A 78 -1.51 8.50 7.46
CA GLU A 78 -0.52 8.45 6.38
C GLU A 78 -0.95 9.31 5.22
N GLY A 79 -0.05 10.17 4.75
CA GLY A 79 -0.17 10.81 3.45
C GLY A 79 0.38 9.87 2.38
N MET A 80 -0.24 9.90 1.21
CA MET A 80 0.19 9.11 0.08
C MET A 80 -0.04 9.86 -1.20
N THR A 81 0.92 9.80 -2.13
CA THR A 81 0.69 10.32 -3.47
C THR A 81 0.58 9.19 -4.47
N PHE A 82 -0.08 9.45 -5.55
CA PHE A 82 -0.22 8.50 -6.65
C PHE A 82 -0.31 9.27 -7.97
N SER A 83 -0.03 8.59 -9.07
CA SER A 83 -0.16 9.16 -10.41
C SER A 83 -1.12 8.32 -11.24
N THR A 84 -1.89 8.98 -12.09
CA THR A 84 -2.74 8.33 -13.09
C THR A 84 -2.03 8.15 -14.42
N GLN A 85 -0.80 8.64 -14.52
CA GLN A 85 0.04 8.49 -15.70
C GLN A 85 0.80 7.17 -15.67
N PRO A 86 1.16 6.62 -16.84
CA PRO A 86 2.02 5.44 -16.89
C PRO A 86 3.35 5.71 -16.18
N ALA A 87 3.92 4.66 -15.61
CA ALA A 87 5.25 4.74 -15.02
C ALA A 87 6.27 5.12 -16.11
N GLY A 88 7.10 6.10 -15.79
CA GLY A 88 8.24 6.45 -16.63
C GLY A 88 9.40 5.47 -16.45
N THR A 89 10.58 5.86 -16.94
CA THR A 89 11.79 5.06 -16.78
C THR A 89 12.26 5.11 -15.33
N PRO A 90 12.38 3.98 -14.62
CA PRO A 90 12.88 3.96 -13.26
C PRO A 90 14.37 4.33 -13.20
N ASP A 91 14.77 4.98 -12.09
CA ASP A 91 16.19 5.20 -11.79
C ASP A 91 16.77 4.02 -10.99
N THR A 92 15.92 3.25 -10.33
CA THR A 92 16.28 2.03 -9.61
C THR A 92 15.28 0.94 -9.98
N ASP A 93 15.75 -0.11 -10.63
CA ASP A 93 14.90 -1.19 -11.12
C ASP A 93 15.28 -2.51 -10.41
N TRP A 94 14.45 -2.92 -9.47
CA TRP A 94 14.54 -4.19 -8.76
C TRP A 94 13.31 -5.07 -9.02
N LEU A 95 12.64 -4.87 -10.17
CA LEU A 95 11.41 -5.60 -10.49
C LEU A 95 11.63 -7.11 -10.57
N ALA A 96 12.75 -7.55 -11.11
CA ALA A 96 13.04 -8.98 -11.28
C ALA A 96 13.17 -9.71 -9.93
N ASP A 97 13.86 -9.10 -8.97
CA ASP A 97 14.19 -9.75 -7.69
C ASP A 97 13.21 -9.41 -6.57
N LYS A 98 12.74 -8.16 -6.50
CA LYS A 98 11.97 -7.64 -5.37
C LYS A 98 10.60 -7.11 -5.76
N ASP A 99 10.26 -7.13 -7.03
CA ASP A 99 9.01 -6.60 -7.57
C ASP A 99 8.78 -5.13 -7.22
N ILE A 100 9.83 -4.32 -7.26
CA ILE A 100 9.75 -2.89 -7.00
C ILE A 100 10.70 -2.12 -7.92
N ALA A 101 10.22 -0.99 -8.41
CA ALA A 101 11.03 -0.01 -9.12
C ALA A 101 10.75 1.37 -8.55
N PHE A 102 11.76 2.21 -8.49
CA PHE A 102 11.65 3.58 -8.02
C PHE A 102 11.83 4.55 -9.17
N LEU A 103 11.09 5.64 -9.12
CA LEU A 103 11.10 6.70 -10.11
C LEU A 103 11.85 7.92 -9.58
N PRO A 104 12.58 8.65 -10.43
CA PRO A 104 13.30 9.85 -9.99
C PRO A 104 12.36 10.95 -9.51
N GLU A 105 11.22 11.11 -10.17
CA GLU A 105 10.19 12.09 -9.83
C GLU A 105 8.81 11.52 -10.15
N GLY A 106 7.82 11.95 -9.39
CA GLY A 106 6.44 11.67 -9.71
C GLY A 106 5.93 12.62 -10.80
N VAL A 107 5.07 12.11 -11.67
CA VAL A 107 4.43 12.89 -12.74
C VAL A 107 2.94 13.01 -12.41
N ASP A 108 2.43 14.25 -12.40
CA ASP A 108 1.02 14.53 -12.14
C ASP A 108 0.52 13.84 -10.86
N GLU A 109 1.26 14.02 -9.78
CA GLU A 109 0.96 13.39 -8.50
C GLU A 109 -0.26 14.02 -7.84
N LYS A 110 -1.13 13.13 -7.34
CA LYS A 110 -2.29 13.47 -6.52
C LYS A 110 -2.06 12.96 -5.12
N THR A 111 -2.59 13.66 -4.13
CA THR A 111 -2.38 13.34 -2.72
C THR A 111 -3.67 12.86 -2.08
N VAL A 112 -3.56 11.86 -1.22
CA VAL A 112 -4.65 11.41 -0.36
C VAL A 112 -4.14 11.30 1.07
N ILE A 113 -5.01 11.56 2.04
CA ILE A 113 -4.74 11.35 3.46
C ILE A 113 -5.56 10.16 3.92
N LEU A 114 -4.87 9.14 4.45
CA LEU A 114 -5.50 7.93 4.95
C LEU A 114 -5.52 7.96 6.48
N ASN A 115 -6.69 7.76 7.05
CA ASN A 115 -6.92 7.64 8.49
C ASN A 115 -7.08 6.17 8.87
N GLU A 116 -7.18 5.88 10.16
CA GLU A 116 -7.37 4.51 10.66
C GLU A 116 -8.58 3.84 10.00
N GLY A 117 -8.35 2.65 9.46
CA GLY A 117 -9.34 1.88 8.73
C GLY A 117 -9.42 2.19 7.23
N ASP A 118 -8.84 3.29 6.78
CA ASP A 118 -8.80 3.57 5.34
C ASP A 118 -7.83 2.61 4.64
N PHE A 119 -8.19 2.22 3.44
CA PHE A 119 -7.29 1.44 2.58
C PHE A 119 -7.25 1.99 1.17
N VAL A 120 -6.15 1.70 0.50
CA VAL A 120 -5.96 1.98 -0.92
C VAL A 120 -5.48 0.71 -1.62
N VAL A 121 -5.97 0.50 -2.83
CA VAL A 121 -5.55 -0.60 -3.70
C VAL A 121 -4.75 -0.03 -4.85
N PHE A 122 -3.53 -0.53 -5.05
CA PHE A 122 -2.70 -0.24 -6.21
C PHE A 122 -2.51 -1.52 -7.02
N TYR A 123 -2.92 -1.47 -8.27
CA TYR A 123 -2.68 -2.54 -9.24
C TYR A 123 -1.25 -2.47 -9.77
N PRO A 124 -0.71 -3.57 -10.33
CA PRO A 124 0.60 -3.53 -10.98
C PRO A 124 0.71 -2.38 -11.98
N GLY A 125 1.85 -1.68 -11.96
CA GLY A 125 2.11 -0.53 -12.80
C GLY A 125 1.59 0.81 -12.26
N GLU A 126 0.74 0.82 -11.26
CA GLU A 126 0.23 2.07 -10.68
C GLU A 126 1.29 2.72 -9.77
N VAL A 127 1.70 3.92 -10.14
CA VAL A 127 2.75 4.67 -9.45
C VAL A 127 2.19 5.28 -8.17
N HIS A 128 2.88 5.07 -7.06
CA HIS A 128 2.49 5.62 -5.76
C HIS A 128 3.71 5.93 -4.89
N LYS A 129 3.52 6.79 -3.91
CA LYS A 129 4.55 7.20 -2.95
C LYS A 129 3.95 7.08 -1.54
N PRO A 130 4.25 6.00 -0.81
CA PRO A 130 3.71 5.78 0.52
C PRO A 130 4.51 6.51 1.60
N LEU A 131 3.98 6.51 2.83
CA LEU A 131 4.63 6.99 4.05
C LEU A 131 4.98 8.48 4.03
N CYS A 132 4.14 9.31 3.40
CA CYS A 132 4.30 10.74 3.45
C CYS A 132 3.71 11.31 4.74
N ALA A 133 4.41 12.24 5.36
CA ALA A 133 3.93 12.91 6.57
C ALA A 133 2.73 13.79 6.27
N VAL A 134 1.77 13.77 7.19
CA VAL A 134 0.66 14.72 7.23
C VAL A 134 0.99 15.74 8.31
N GLY A 135 1.55 16.87 7.93
CA GLY A 135 2.18 17.79 8.87
C GLY A 135 3.53 17.26 9.33
N ALA A 136 3.73 17.11 10.64
CA ALA A 136 4.97 16.56 11.19
C ALA A 136 5.07 15.03 10.96
N PRO A 137 6.27 14.49 10.77
CA PRO A 137 6.49 13.05 10.76
C PRO A 137 5.91 12.39 12.02
N ALA A 138 5.25 11.25 11.83
CA ALA A 138 4.60 10.52 12.92
C ALA A 138 4.63 9.01 12.62
N ARG A 139 4.47 8.21 13.67
CA ARG A 139 4.43 6.76 13.53
C ARG A 139 3.10 6.31 12.95
N VAL A 140 3.17 5.39 12.00
CA VAL A 140 2.00 4.74 11.43
C VAL A 140 2.18 3.22 11.46
N ARG A 141 1.11 2.50 11.81
CA ARG A 141 1.06 1.04 11.74
C ARG A 141 0.16 0.65 10.58
N LYS A 142 0.65 -0.23 9.73
CA LYS A 142 -0.03 -0.62 8.48
C LYS A 142 -0.07 -2.13 8.31
N ALA A 143 -1.07 -2.58 7.58
CA ALA A 143 -1.04 -3.88 6.91
C ALA A 143 -0.97 -3.63 5.41
N VAL A 144 -0.03 -4.29 4.74
CA VAL A 144 0.07 -4.27 3.28
C VAL A 144 -0.17 -5.68 2.78
N VAL A 145 -1.32 -5.89 2.14
CA VAL A 145 -1.64 -7.17 1.51
C VAL A 145 -0.98 -7.20 0.14
N LYS A 146 -0.28 -8.30 -0.15
CA LYS A 146 0.33 -8.59 -1.45
C LYS A 146 -0.42 -9.72 -2.12
N MET A 147 -1.00 -9.42 -3.28
CA MET A 147 -1.77 -10.40 -4.07
C MET A 147 -1.12 -10.56 -5.44
N LEU A 148 -0.69 -11.77 -5.74
CA LEU A 148 -0.06 -12.05 -7.03
C LEU A 148 -1.11 -11.99 -8.15
N MET A 149 -0.85 -11.18 -9.17
CA MET A 149 -1.79 -10.96 -10.28
C MET A 149 -1.44 -11.76 -11.53
N ALA A 150 -0.24 -12.25 -11.63
CA ALA A 150 0.19 -12.99 -12.84
C ALA A 150 1.04 -14.20 -12.46
#